data_1e0b163f5e096547abde7efb246f5d8a
#
_entry.id   1e0b163f5e096547abde7efb246f5d8a
#
_cell.length_a   1.000
_cell.length_b   1.000
_cell.length_c   1.000
_cell.angle_alpha   90.00
_cell.angle_beta   90.00
_cell.angle_gamma   90.00
#
_symmetry.space_group_name_H-M   'P 1'
#
loop_
_entity.id
_entity.type
_entity.pdbx_description
1 polymer ?
#
loop_
_entity_poly.entity_id
_entity_poly.type
_entity_poly.pdbx_seq_one_letter_code
_entity_poly.pdbx_strand_id
1 'polypeptide(L)'
;NTDDVTSHAAQLTGSGQYVASWDITGDGTGTIEFLVLELDSADDNFITSDTYPDLSVTIDSVFVDGKKVDYSASDGVVNTAYYADDKGFTRIYLTDTWGVSKVGKVNDLSKNTAVMQNITVTFTVDHLEQAKYLIGDVNQDGRVDIADAVLLNKACAGAVSLDNTAQKNADCNGDDEIGANDAIVLMQFLVHIITSLPSTE
;
A
#
# COMPACT_ATOMS: atom_id res chain seq x y z
N ASN A 1 2.00 -2.48 -28.01
CA ASN A 1 3.22 -1.71 -28.29
C ASN A 1 3.32 -0.63 -27.22
N THR A 2 4.30 -0.70 -26.35
CA THR A 2 4.53 0.29 -25.27
C THR A 2 5.09 1.62 -25.81
N ASP A 3 5.55 1.62 -27.02
CA ASP A 3 6.20 2.80 -27.67
C ASP A 3 5.18 3.88 -28.07
N ASP A 4 3.90 3.56 -28.03
CA ASP A 4 2.82 4.45 -28.46
C ASP A 4 2.06 5.08 -27.29
N VAL A 5 2.56 4.94 -26.07
CA VAL A 5 1.92 5.47 -24.84
C VAL A 5 2.91 6.32 -24.05
N THR A 6 2.54 7.56 -23.79
CA THR A 6 3.26 8.45 -22.88
C THR A 6 2.48 8.64 -21.60
N SER A 7 3.06 8.28 -20.46
CA SER A 7 2.45 8.47 -19.15
C SER A 7 2.88 9.80 -18.52
N HIS A 8 1.92 10.49 -17.91
CA HIS A 8 2.11 11.71 -17.14
C HIS A 8 1.74 11.42 -15.69
N ALA A 9 2.75 11.17 -14.89
CA ALA A 9 2.59 10.83 -13.46
C ALA A 9 2.32 12.08 -12.62
N ALA A 10 1.53 11.92 -11.57
CA ALA A 10 1.40 12.92 -10.51
C ALA A 10 2.52 12.72 -9.48
N GLN A 11 3.08 13.82 -8.99
CA GLN A 11 3.98 13.78 -7.85
C GLN A 11 3.16 13.91 -6.55
N LEU A 12 3.18 12.87 -5.74
CA LEU A 12 2.48 12.87 -4.46
C LEU A 12 3.31 13.61 -3.40
N THR A 13 2.67 14.54 -2.70
CA THR A 13 3.31 15.33 -1.64
C THR A 13 2.64 15.17 -0.28
N GLY A 14 1.64 14.31 -0.18
CA GLY A 14 0.84 14.03 1.01
C GLY A 14 -0.54 13.51 0.63
N SER A 15 -1.44 13.44 1.60
CA SER A 15 -2.84 13.10 1.35
C SER A 15 -3.50 14.22 0.53
N GLY A 16 -4.28 13.85 -0.48
CA GLY A 16 -4.94 14.81 -1.37
C GLY A 16 -5.41 14.21 -2.67
N GLN A 17 -5.98 15.07 -3.53
CA GLN A 17 -6.45 14.67 -4.85
C GLN A 17 -5.38 14.94 -5.91
N TYR A 18 -5.21 13.98 -6.81
CA TYR A 18 -4.20 13.98 -7.86
C TYR A 18 -4.79 13.59 -9.21
N VAL A 19 -4.04 13.90 -10.26
CA VAL A 19 -4.39 13.55 -11.63
C VAL A 19 -3.20 12.87 -12.30
N ALA A 20 -3.44 11.71 -12.88
CA ALA A 20 -2.51 11.05 -13.79
C ALA A 20 -3.16 10.92 -15.17
N SER A 21 -2.35 10.93 -16.23
CA SER A 21 -2.86 10.78 -17.59
C SER A 21 -1.91 10.00 -18.48
N TRP A 22 -2.47 9.47 -19.55
CA TRP A 22 -1.75 8.74 -20.57
C TRP A 22 -2.17 9.26 -21.95
N ASP A 23 -1.20 9.63 -22.76
CA ASP A 23 -1.40 9.98 -24.15
C ASP A 23 -1.04 8.77 -25.04
N ILE A 24 -1.97 8.40 -25.90
CA ILE A 24 -1.83 7.29 -26.83
C ILE A 24 -1.56 7.91 -28.21
N THR A 25 -0.35 7.72 -28.72
CA THR A 25 0.12 8.36 -29.96
C THR A 25 0.03 7.46 -31.18
N GLY A 26 -0.37 6.19 -31.01
CA GLY A 26 -0.57 5.25 -32.09
C GLY A 26 -1.73 5.62 -33.03
N ASP A 27 -2.06 4.73 -33.94
CA ASP A 27 -3.17 4.90 -34.90
C ASP A 27 -4.56 4.84 -34.26
N GLY A 28 -4.62 4.62 -32.94
CA GLY A 28 -5.83 4.61 -32.14
C GLY A 28 -6.75 3.41 -32.38
N THR A 29 -6.27 2.39 -33.06
CA THR A 29 -7.09 1.18 -33.39
C THR A 29 -6.95 0.04 -32.40
N GLY A 30 -6.32 0.27 -31.25
CA GLY A 30 -6.09 -0.74 -30.23
C GLY A 30 -7.12 -0.77 -29.12
N THR A 31 -7.14 -1.87 -28.37
CA THR A 31 -7.82 -2.01 -27.09
C THR A 31 -6.79 -1.91 -25.96
N ILE A 32 -7.10 -1.19 -24.88
CA ILE A 32 -6.26 -1.25 -23.70
C ILE A 32 -6.62 -2.52 -22.93
N GLU A 33 -5.71 -3.46 -22.93
CA GLU A 33 -5.87 -4.73 -22.22
C GLU A 33 -5.42 -4.64 -20.77
N PHE A 34 -4.51 -3.69 -20.50
CA PHE A 34 -3.89 -3.52 -19.20
C PHE A 34 -3.56 -2.05 -18.94
N LEU A 35 -4.09 -1.49 -17.88
CA LEU A 35 -3.79 -0.14 -17.40
C LEU A 35 -3.72 -0.14 -15.88
N VAL A 36 -2.63 0.35 -15.35
CA VAL A 36 -2.32 0.36 -13.92
C VAL A 36 -1.92 1.75 -13.46
N LEU A 37 -2.50 2.18 -12.35
CA LEU A 37 -1.96 3.26 -11.55
C LEU A 37 -1.05 2.63 -10.50
N GLU A 38 0.23 2.93 -10.56
CA GLU A 38 1.24 2.44 -9.63
C GLU A 38 1.77 3.59 -8.80
N LEU A 39 1.86 3.39 -7.48
CA LEU A 39 2.47 4.33 -6.57
C LEU A 39 3.90 3.86 -6.28
N ASP A 40 4.84 4.73 -6.54
CA ASP A 40 6.26 4.48 -6.37
C ASP A 40 6.92 5.64 -5.62
N SER A 41 8.03 5.39 -4.93
CA SER A 41 8.83 6.43 -4.31
C SER A 41 10.07 6.74 -5.16
N ALA A 42 10.54 7.99 -5.06
CA ALA A 42 11.71 8.45 -5.81
C ALA A 42 13.02 7.73 -5.45
N ASP A 43 13.03 6.99 -4.34
CA ASP A 43 14.23 6.33 -3.79
C ASP A 43 14.25 4.82 -4.09
N ASP A 44 13.53 4.35 -5.12
CA ASP A 44 13.35 2.92 -5.43
C ASP A 44 12.77 2.10 -4.25
N ASN A 45 12.22 2.76 -3.23
CA ASN A 45 11.52 2.12 -2.15
C ASN A 45 10.05 2.02 -2.50
N PHE A 46 9.55 0.81 -2.60
CA PHE A 46 8.15 0.57 -2.92
C PHE A 46 7.24 1.05 -1.80
N ILE A 47 6.13 1.68 -2.18
CA ILE A 47 5.02 1.98 -1.27
C ILE A 47 4.26 0.67 -1.05
N THR A 48 4.41 0.09 0.12
CA THR A 48 3.82 -1.20 0.50
C THR A 48 2.88 -1.03 1.68
N SER A 49 2.05 -2.03 1.94
CA SER A 49 1.22 -2.06 3.16
C SER A 49 2.04 -2.09 4.45
N ASP A 50 3.30 -2.55 4.40
CA ASP A 50 4.19 -2.55 5.55
C ASP A 50 4.75 -1.16 5.83
N THR A 51 5.06 -0.40 4.78
CA THR A 51 5.60 0.96 4.92
C THR A 51 4.52 2.03 5.06
N TYR A 52 3.32 1.79 4.52
CA TYR A 52 2.17 2.70 4.55
C TYR A 52 0.89 1.89 4.87
N PRO A 53 0.69 1.43 6.10
CA PRO A 53 -0.37 0.48 6.46
C PRO A 53 -1.78 1.04 6.28
N ASP A 54 -1.94 2.35 6.43
CA ASP A 54 -3.25 3.02 6.38
C ASP A 54 -3.51 3.68 5.01
N LEU A 55 -2.55 3.58 4.08
CA LEU A 55 -2.68 4.19 2.76
C LEU A 55 -3.94 3.70 2.05
N SER A 56 -4.75 4.62 1.60
CA SER A 56 -5.87 4.32 0.73
C SER A 56 -5.84 5.19 -0.54
N VAL A 57 -6.29 4.61 -1.65
CA VAL A 57 -6.41 5.30 -2.92
C VAL A 57 -7.79 5.07 -3.49
N THR A 58 -8.49 6.16 -3.76
CA THR A 58 -9.85 6.14 -4.35
C THR A 58 -9.80 6.72 -5.74
N ILE A 59 -10.34 6.04 -6.73
CA ILE A 59 -10.51 6.57 -8.07
C ILE A 59 -11.79 7.41 -8.12
N ASP A 60 -11.64 8.72 -8.29
CA ASP A 60 -12.74 9.68 -8.28
C ASP A 60 -13.44 9.75 -9.65
N SER A 61 -12.65 9.74 -10.70
CA SER A 61 -13.18 9.78 -12.06
C SER A 61 -12.15 9.34 -13.11
N VAL A 62 -12.67 8.78 -14.19
CA VAL A 62 -11.89 8.43 -15.38
C VAL A 62 -12.50 9.13 -16.59
N PHE A 63 -11.66 9.74 -17.39
CA PHE A 63 -12.02 10.36 -18.66
C PHE A 63 -11.25 9.69 -19.80
N VAL A 64 -11.95 9.45 -20.89
CA VAL A 64 -11.36 8.99 -22.15
C VAL A 64 -11.67 10.04 -23.20
N ASP A 65 -10.65 10.60 -23.84
CA ASP A 65 -10.78 11.67 -24.83
C ASP A 65 -11.67 12.83 -24.34
N GLY A 66 -11.49 13.21 -23.07
CA GLY A 66 -12.26 14.27 -22.41
C GLY A 66 -13.69 13.92 -22.03
N LYS A 67 -14.15 12.69 -22.26
CA LYS A 67 -15.49 12.23 -21.87
C LYS A 67 -15.40 11.34 -20.64
N LYS A 68 -16.20 11.66 -19.62
CA LYS A 68 -16.30 10.83 -18.43
C LYS A 68 -16.85 9.45 -18.79
N VAL A 69 -16.17 8.40 -18.35
CA VAL A 69 -16.63 7.03 -18.47
C VAL A 69 -17.23 6.56 -17.15
N ASP A 70 -18.23 5.69 -17.24
CA ASP A 70 -18.75 5.00 -16.07
C ASP A 70 -17.70 4.00 -15.58
N TYR A 71 -17.05 4.40 -14.53
CA TYR A 71 -16.08 3.60 -13.84
C TYR A 71 -16.64 3.28 -12.46
N SER A 72 -16.95 2.03 -12.21
CA SER A 72 -17.28 1.56 -10.87
C SER A 72 -16.05 0.95 -10.26
N ALA A 73 -15.39 1.69 -9.38
CA ALA A 73 -14.40 1.08 -8.53
C ALA A 73 -15.07 -0.05 -7.73
N SER A 74 -14.58 -1.27 -7.85
CA SER A 74 -14.77 -2.20 -6.77
C SER A 74 -13.89 -1.70 -5.63
N ASP A 75 -14.51 -1.00 -4.70
CA ASP A 75 -13.97 -0.58 -3.42
C ASP A 75 -12.47 -0.29 -3.43
N GLY A 76 -12.06 0.96 -3.23
CA GLY A 76 -10.70 1.48 -3.31
C GLY A 76 -9.62 0.54 -2.79
N VAL A 77 -9.39 -0.52 -3.52
CA VAL A 77 -8.48 -1.56 -3.11
C VAL A 77 -7.11 -1.17 -3.57
N VAL A 78 -6.32 -0.71 -2.64
CA VAL A 78 -4.88 -0.69 -2.76
C VAL A 78 -4.43 -2.14 -2.88
N ASN A 79 -4.11 -2.56 -4.07
CA ASN A 79 -3.55 -3.87 -4.30
C ASN A 79 -2.10 -3.88 -3.88
N THR A 80 -1.85 -4.35 -2.68
CA THR A 80 -0.52 -4.76 -2.29
C THR A 80 -0.30 -6.19 -2.74
N ALA A 81 0.67 -6.40 -3.55
CA ALA A 81 1.17 -7.67 -4.03
C ALA A 81 0.76 -8.03 -5.45
N TYR A 82 1.54 -7.59 -6.36
CA TYR A 82 1.65 -8.24 -7.64
C TYR A 82 3.11 -8.36 -8.07
N TYR A 83 3.55 -9.49 -8.25
CA TYR A 83 4.70 -10.16 -8.84
C TYR A 83 5.42 -11.10 -7.87
N ALA A 84 6.03 -12.12 -8.47
CA ALA A 84 6.60 -13.32 -7.88
C ALA A 84 7.75 -13.10 -6.88
N ASP A 85 8.09 -11.89 -6.58
CA ASP A 85 9.22 -11.56 -5.71
C ASP A 85 8.78 -11.07 -4.32
N ASP A 86 7.49 -11.22 -3.98
CA ASP A 86 6.90 -10.80 -2.69
C ASP A 86 7.14 -9.33 -2.28
N LYS A 87 7.64 -8.52 -3.19
CA LYS A 87 7.74 -7.09 -3.01
C LYS A 87 6.40 -6.47 -3.34
N GLY A 88 5.66 -6.11 -2.32
CA GLY A 88 4.36 -5.49 -2.47
C GLY A 88 4.47 -4.12 -3.11
N PHE A 89 3.97 -3.96 -4.33
CA PHE A 89 3.73 -2.67 -4.95
C PHE A 89 2.31 -2.23 -4.66
N THR A 90 2.11 -0.94 -4.46
CA THR A 90 0.77 -0.38 -4.45
C THR A 90 0.31 -0.14 -5.87
N ARG A 91 -0.55 -1.00 -6.37
CA ARG A 91 -1.10 -0.95 -7.72
C ARG A 91 -2.61 -0.96 -7.71
N ILE A 92 -3.20 -0.10 -8.54
CA ILE A 92 -4.63 -0.08 -8.81
C ILE A 92 -4.83 -0.40 -10.27
N TYR A 93 -5.53 -1.48 -10.53
CA TYR A 93 -5.84 -1.93 -11.87
C TYR A 93 -7.08 -1.18 -12.37
N LEU A 94 -6.89 -0.32 -13.35
CA LEU A 94 -7.96 0.41 -14.02
C LEU A 94 -8.62 -0.46 -15.09
N THR A 95 -7.81 -1.30 -15.76
CA THR A 95 -8.29 -2.40 -16.59
C THR A 95 -7.29 -3.54 -16.59
N ASP A 96 -7.78 -4.77 -16.64
CA ASP A 96 -6.99 -5.99 -16.71
C ASP A 96 -7.83 -7.10 -17.37
N THR A 97 -7.73 -7.19 -18.68
CA THR A 97 -8.45 -8.22 -19.45
C THR A 97 -7.79 -9.60 -19.33
N TRP A 98 -6.58 -9.67 -18.83
CA TRP A 98 -5.83 -10.93 -18.65
C TRP A 98 -6.12 -11.61 -17.31
N GLY A 99 -6.81 -10.92 -16.39
CA GLY A 99 -7.17 -11.46 -15.09
C GLY A 99 -5.97 -11.74 -14.19
N VAL A 100 -4.89 -10.99 -14.37
CA VAL A 100 -3.67 -11.14 -13.55
C VAL A 100 -3.79 -10.49 -12.17
N SER A 101 -4.72 -9.55 -12.01
CA SER A 101 -4.99 -8.98 -10.69
C SER A 101 -5.63 -10.04 -9.79
N LYS A 102 -5.08 -10.20 -8.60
CA LYS A 102 -5.57 -11.19 -7.62
C LYS A 102 -6.67 -10.63 -6.72
N VAL A 103 -6.98 -9.36 -6.84
CA VAL A 103 -7.85 -8.64 -5.93
C VAL A 103 -9.05 -8.07 -6.66
N GLY A 104 -10.22 -8.58 -6.32
CA GLY A 104 -11.49 -8.01 -6.67
C GLY A 104 -11.84 -7.98 -8.15
N LYS A 105 -12.89 -7.25 -8.45
CA LYS A 105 -13.42 -7.09 -9.80
C LYS A 105 -12.68 -5.95 -10.47
N VAL A 106 -11.92 -6.26 -11.49
CA VAL A 106 -11.24 -5.25 -12.31
C VAL A 106 -12.24 -4.59 -13.25
N ASN A 107 -12.18 -3.26 -13.31
CA ASN A 107 -13.00 -2.51 -14.24
C ASN A 107 -12.39 -2.59 -15.64
N ASP A 108 -13.25 -2.84 -16.62
CA ASP A 108 -12.86 -3.04 -18.00
C ASP A 108 -13.09 -1.75 -18.80
N LEU A 109 -12.03 -0.99 -18.99
CA LEU A 109 -12.04 0.21 -19.84
C LEU A 109 -12.08 -0.13 -21.33
N SER A 110 -11.73 -1.37 -21.72
CA SER A 110 -11.66 -1.77 -23.12
C SER A 110 -13.01 -1.68 -23.85
N LYS A 111 -14.10 -1.81 -23.11
CA LYS A 111 -15.47 -1.71 -23.67
C LYS A 111 -15.87 -0.29 -24.08
N ASN A 112 -15.17 0.72 -23.59
CA ASN A 112 -15.54 2.12 -23.80
C ASN A 112 -14.78 2.78 -24.94
N THR A 113 -13.95 2.02 -25.69
CA THR A 113 -12.90 2.64 -26.50
C THR A 113 -12.79 2.03 -27.90
N ALA A 114 -13.40 2.66 -28.88
CA ALA A 114 -13.19 2.31 -30.27
C ALA A 114 -11.89 2.91 -30.82
N VAL A 115 -11.54 4.12 -30.39
CA VAL A 115 -10.29 4.85 -30.68
C VAL A 115 -10.01 5.74 -29.50
N MET A 116 -8.89 5.55 -28.84
CA MET A 116 -8.48 6.32 -27.68
C MET A 116 -7.22 7.11 -27.97
N GLN A 117 -7.20 8.39 -27.59
CA GLN A 117 -6.01 9.23 -27.67
C GLN A 117 -5.50 9.69 -26.30
N ASN A 118 -6.39 9.84 -25.34
CA ASN A 118 -6.04 10.25 -23.99
C ASN A 118 -6.89 9.56 -22.95
N ILE A 119 -6.24 9.17 -21.83
CA ILE A 119 -6.94 8.74 -20.61
C ILE A 119 -6.47 9.64 -19.48
N THR A 120 -7.40 10.19 -18.73
CA THR A 120 -7.13 10.97 -17.54
C THR A 120 -7.85 10.37 -16.34
N VAL A 121 -7.13 10.16 -15.26
CA VAL A 121 -7.65 9.60 -14.01
C VAL A 121 -7.44 10.62 -12.90
N THR A 122 -8.54 10.98 -12.23
CA THR A 122 -8.48 11.73 -10.96
C THR A 122 -8.64 10.75 -9.83
N PHE A 123 -7.78 10.82 -8.85
CA PHE A 123 -7.78 9.92 -7.70
C PHE A 123 -7.42 10.68 -6.43
N THR A 124 -7.94 10.22 -5.31
CA THR A 124 -7.63 10.73 -3.98
C THR A 124 -6.75 9.73 -3.25
N VAL A 125 -5.68 10.24 -2.66
CA VAL A 125 -4.77 9.50 -1.79
C VAL A 125 -5.00 9.96 -0.36
N ASP A 126 -5.27 9.05 0.54
CA ASP A 126 -5.41 9.32 1.97
C ASP A 126 -4.37 8.51 2.75
N HIS A 127 -3.94 9.07 3.88
CA HIS A 127 -2.98 8.45 4.80
C HIS A 127 -1.63 8.10 4.13
N LEU A 128 -1.09 9.04 3.34
CA LEU A 128 0.24 8.92 2.74
C LEU A 128 1.33 9.26 3.79
N GLU A 129 1.19 8.74 4.98
CA GLU A 129 2.19 8.85 6.02
C GLU A 129 2.91 7.51 6.19
N GLN A 130 4.23 7.58 6.17
CA GLN A 130 5.02 6.39 6.44
C GLN A 130 4.79 5.93 7.88
N ALA A 131 4.59 4.63 8.07
CA ALA A 131 4.46 4.06 9.39
C ALA A 131 5.69 4.41 10.25
N LYS A 132 5.44 5.00 11.41
CA LYS A 132 6.46 5.25 12.41
C LYS A 132 6.43 4.10 13.39
N TYR A 133 7.33 3.15 13.21
CA TYR A 133 7.49 2.08 14.15
C TYR A 133 8.37 2.54 15.33
N LEU A 134 7.87 2.36 16.52
CA LEU A 134 8.63 2.48 17.76
C LEU A 134 8.63 1.10 18.41
N ILE A 135 9.70 0.34 18.15
CA ILE A 135 9.79 -1.03 18.67
C ILE A 135 9.66 -1.02 20.19
N GLY A 136 8.76 -1.85 20.71
CA GLY A 136 8.38 -1.91 22.11
C GLY A 136 7.11 -1.11 22.45
N ASP A 137 6.69 -0.13 21.67
CA ASP A 137 5.45 0.64 21.83
C ASP A 137 4.27 -0.10 21.21
N VAL A 138 3.81 -1.14 21.88
CA VAL A 138 2.77 -2.06 21.39
C VAL A 138 1.38 -1.41 21.41
N ASN A 139 1.17 -0.49 22.36
CA ASN A 139 -0.11 0.22 22.52
C ASN A 139 -0.20 1.50 21.69
N GLN A 140 0.89 1.89 21.01
CA GLN A 140 0.99 3.05 20.11
C GLN A 140 0.72 4.40 20.80
N ASP A 141 1.09 4.53 22.10
CA ASP A 141 0.94 5.78 22.84
C ASP A 141 2.17 6.71 22.77
N GLY A 142 3.21 6.30 22.03
CA GLY A 142 4.46 7.03 21.83
C GLY A 142 5.49 6.80 22.93
N ARG A 143 5.30 5.80 23.77
CA ARG A 143 6.22 5.42 24.85
C ARG A 143 6.40 3.92 24.88
N VAL A 144 7.53 3.49 25.42
CA VAL A 144 7.78 2.07 25.67
C VAL A 144 7.80 1.87 27.17
N ASP A 145 6.75 1.26 27.72
CA ASP A 145 6.60 1.06 29.16
C ASP A 145 5.92 -0.29 29.52
N ILE A 146 5.56 -0.45 30.79
CA ILE A 146 4.98 -1.71 31.28
C ILE A 146 3.59 -2.00 30.65
N ALA A 147 2.87 -0.99 30.18
CA ALA A 147 1.56 -1.21 29.56
C ALA A 147 1.71 -1.97 28.24
N ASP A 148 2.79 -1.73 27.50
CA ASP A 148 3.14 -2.46 26.27
C ASP A 148 3.44 -3.92 26.56
N ALA A 149 4.26 -4.18 27.57
CA ALA A 149 4.57 -5.54 27.96
C ALA A 149 3.30 -6.32 28.39
N VAL A 150 2.36 -5.65 29.05
CA VAL A 150 1.07 -6.24 29.42
C VAL A 150 0.23 -6.53 28.15
N LEU A 151 0.19 -5.60 27.21
CA LEU A 151 -0.56 -5.77 25.96
C LEU A 151 0.06 -6.89 25.10
N LEU A 152 1.39 -6.90 24.95
CA LEU A 152 2.11 -7.94 24.23
C LEU A 152 1.85 -9.33 24.82
N ASN A 153 1.92 -9.47 26.15
CA ASN A 153 1.60 -10.76 26.81
C ASN A 153 0.15 -11.20 26.57
N LYS A 154 -0.81 -10.26 26.53
CA LYS A 154 -2.19 -10.58 26.17
C LYS A 154 -2.33 -11.05 24.73
N ALA A 155 -1.58 -10.43 23.82
CA ALA A 155 -1.56 -10.84 22.42
C ALA A 155 -0.95 -12.23 22.26
N CYS A 156 0.19 -12.50 22.89
CA CYS A 156 0.81 -13.84 22.92
C CYS A 156 -0.12 -14.92 23.48
N ALA A 157 -0.96 -14.55 24.44
CA ALA A 157 -1.97 -15.46 25.00
C ALA A 157 -3.24 -15.60 24.14
N GLY A 158 -3.32 -14.89 23.00
CA GLY A 158 -4.49 -14.88 22.13
C GLY A 158 -5.71 -14.14 22.71
N ALA A 159 -5.52 -13.34 23.76
CA ALA A 159 -6.59 -12.59 24.42
C ALA A 159 -6.96 -11.29 23.69
N VAL A 160 -6.06 -10.76 22.86
CA VAL A 160 -6.26 -9.57 22.03
C VAL A 160 -5.59 -9.79 20.66
N SER A 161 -6.08 -9.08 19.65
CA SER A 161 -5.42 -9.00 18.34
C SER A 161 -4.72 -7.65 18.22
N LEU A 162 -3.54 -7.65 17.66
CA LEU A 162 -2.78 -6.44 17.35
C LEU A 162 -3.03 -6.04 15.89
N ASP A 163 -3.12 -4.75 15.61
CA ASP A 163 -3.08 -4.23 14.26
C ASP A 163 -1.66 -4.32 13.66
N ASN A 164 -1.51 -3.99 12.39
CA ASN A 164 -0.23 -4.14 11.69
C ASN A 164 0.91 -3.33 12.33
N THR A 165 0.64 -2.11 12.78
CA THR A 165 1.64 -1.25 13.42
C THR A 165 2.04 -1.80 14.79
N ALA A 166 1.05 -2.21 15.60
CA ALA A 166 1.31 -2.84 16.89
C ALA A 166 2.08 -4.15 16.74
N GLN A 167 1.83 -4.93 15.69
CA GLN A 167 2.59 -6.16 15.40
C GLN A 167 4.06 -5.85 15.10
N LYS A 168 4.34 -4.84 14.28
CA LYS A 168 5.73 -4.43 14.02
C LYS A 168 6.43 -3.89 15.27
N ASN A 169 5.72 -3.11 16.09
CA ASN A 169 6.25 -2.62 17.35
C ASN A 169 6.48 -3.74 18.38
N ALA A 170 5.73 -4.84 18.29
CA ALA A 170 5.79 -5.98 19.19
C ALA A 170 6.96 -6.93 18.92
N ASP A 171 7.52 -6.90 17.70
CA ASP A 171 8.69 -7.70 17.32
C ASP A 171 9.96 -7.09 17.95
N CYS A 172 10.15 -7.37 19.22
CA CYS A 172 11.22 -6.78 20.03
C CYS A 172 12.58 -7.47 19.84
N ASN A 173 12.59 -8.67 19.25
CA ASN A 173 13.81 -9.42 18.96
C ASN A 173 14.21 -9.37 17.49
N GLY A 174 13.32 -8.92 16.59
CA GLY A 174 13.58 -8.76 15.16
C GLY A 174 13.55 -10.07 14.36
N ASP A 175 12.78 -11.08 14.81
CA ASP A 175 12.68 -12.38 14.13
C ASP A 175 11.44 -12.50 13.21
N ASP A 176 10.65 -11.41 13.06
CA ASP A 176 9.39 -11.32 12.33
C ASP A 176 8.26 -12.22 12.89
N GLU A 177 8.43 -12.80 14.07
CA GLU A 177 7.43 -13.59 14.76
C GLU A 177 7.07 -12.95 16.11
N ILE A 178 5.78 -12.83 16.44
CA ILE A 178 5.35 -12.27 17.73
C ILE A 178 5.10 -13.41 18.71
N GLY A 179 5.89 -13.43 19.78
CA GLY A 179 5.84 -14.51 20.74
C GLY A 179 6.34 -14.17 22.15
N ALA A 180 6.51 -15.19 22.94
CA ALA A 180 6.98 -15.04 24.31
C ALA A 180 8.41 -14.47 24.39
N ASN A 181 9.23 -14.69 23.37
CA ASN A 181 10.59 -14.15 23.31
C ASN A 181 10.59 -12.63 23.24
N ASP A 182 9.68 -12.02 22.45
CA ASP A 182 9.53 -10.58 22.38
C ASP A 182 9.13 -9.98 23.72
N ALA A 183 8.19 -10.62 24.40
CA ALA A 183 7.78 -10.18 25.73
C ALA A 183 8.95 -10.23 26.73
N ILE A 184 9.82 -11.23 26.62
CA ILE A 184 11.03 -11.34 27.45
C ILE A 184 12.01 -10.21 27.10
N VAL A 185 12.27 -9.99 25.81
CA VAL A 185 13.17 -8.94 25.33
C VAL A 185 12.66 -7.56 25.75
N LEU A 186 11.36 -7.29 25.58
CA LEU A 186 10.76 -6.04 26.02
C LEU A 186 10.92 -5.83 27.54
N MET A 187 10.68 -6.87 28.33
CA MET A 187 10.88 -6.80 29.78
C MET A 187 12.35 -6.55 30.15
N GLN A 188 13.31 -7.17 29.46
CA GLN A 188 14.74 -6.91 29.66
C GLN A 188 15.10 -5.47 29.35
N PHE A 189 14.51 -4.89 28.30
CA PHE A 189 14.68 -3.48 27.97
C PHE A 189 14.11 -2.58 29.07
N LEU A 190 12.90 -2.83 29.53
CA LEU A 190 12.25 -2.02 30.57
C LEU A 190 12.96 -2.03 31.91
N VAL A 191 13.64 -3.13 32.24
CA VAL A 191 14.47 -3.22 33.47
C VAL A 191 15.94 -2.90 33.22
N HIS A 192 16.29 -2.37 32.06
CA HIS A 192 17.64 -1.92 31.66
C HIS A 192 18.69 -3.04 31.66
N ILE A 193 18.31 -4.30 31.42
CA ILE A 193 19.25 -5.40 31.16
C ILE A 193 19.86 -5.24 29.76
N ILE A 194 19.03 -4.84 28.78
CA ILE A 194 19.45 -4.44 27.44
C ILE A 194 19.16 -2.95 27.25
N THR A 195 19.87 -2.29 26.31
CA THR A 195 19.80 -0.84 26.13
C THR A 195 19.13 -0.41 24.82
N SER A 196 18.81 -1.34 23.94
CA SER A 196 18.18 -1.08 22.63
C SER A 196 17.25 -2.22 22.22
N LEU A 197 16.26 -1.89 21.39
CA LEU A 197 15.38 -2.80 20.67
C LEU A 197 15.52 -2.51 19.15
N PRO A 198 15.36 -3.48 18.25
CA PRO A 198 15.36 -4.91 18.55
C PRO A 198 16.67 -5.40 19.14
N SER A 199 16.59 -6.43 19.96
CA SER A 199 17.77 -7.07 20.55
C SER A 199 18.37 -8.02 19.51
N THR A 200 19.48 -7.60 18.90
CA THR A 200 20.31 -8.52 18.13
C THR A 200 21.25 -9.25 19.07
N GLU A 201 20.97 -10.51 19.40
CA GLU A 201 21.95 -11.40 20.02
C GLU A 201 22.98 -11.90 19.01
#